data_81a6ed7800cab185dc154aa4783ee2dd
#
_entry.id   81a6ed7800cab185dc154aa4783ee2dd
#
_cell.length_a   1.000
_cell.length_b   1.000
_cell.length_c   1.000
_cell.angle_alpha   90.00
_cell.angle_beta   90.00
_cell.angle_gamma   90.00
#
_symmetry.space_group_name_H-M   'P 1'
#
loop_
_entity.id
_entity.type
_entity.pdbx_description
1 polymer ?
#
loop_
_entity_poly.entity_id
_entity_poly.type
_entity_poly.pdbx_seq_one_letter_code
_entity_poly.pdbx_strand_id
1 'polypeptide(L)'
;ELFIVEGDSAGGSAKQGRNRSNQAVLPLRGKILNTYVEDVIAKKNGNGNGSDKRTKALSKMISSNEIVTLINALGLDPKAQEIDLKDLRYGKIIIMTDADVDGSHIRALLLTFFNNEPFNKLIENGHIYLAQPPLFKINKGTKGIYIKDEKELEDYILNNNKEIKKIKKGTKEFSKAFDFEKSKMNIQRFKGLGEMNPEELWSTTLDPETRNLLQVQYSKDFKKDQ
;
A
#
# COMPACT_ATOMS: atom_id res chain seq x y z
N GLU A 1 -6.21 14.92 1.42
CA GLU A 1 -5.51 13.64 1.31
C GLU A 1 -5.25 13.31 -0.15
N LEU A 2 -4.07 12.77 -0.44
CA LEU A 2 -3.72 12.26 -1.76
C LEU A 2 -3.53 10.75 -1.68
N PHE A 3 -4.29 10.01 -2.49
CA PHE A 3 -4.13 8.58 -2.67
C PHE A 3 -3.30 8.30 -3.93
N ILE A 4 -2.17 7.65 -3.76
CA ILE A 4 -1.34 7.16 -4.87
C ILE A 4 -1.75 5.72 -5.14
N VAL A 5 -2.27 5.45 -6.32
CA VAL A 5 -2.77 4.13 -6.71
C VAL A 5 -2.03 3.57 -7.91
N GLU A 6 -2.01 2.24 -8.01
CA GLU A 6 -1.43 1.54 -9.15
C GLU A 6 -2.47 1.37 -10.26
N GLY A 7 -2.14 1.95 -11.43
CA GLY A 7 -2.90 1.73 -12.65
C GLY A 7 -4.26 2.42 -12.72
N ASP A 8 -4.87 2.30 -13.90
CA ASP A 8 -6.12 2.99 -14.21
C ASP A 8 -7.36 2.32 -13.62
N SER A 9 -7.33 0.99 -13.42
CA SER A 9 -8.47 0.25 -12.88
C SER A 9 -8.76 0.63 -11.42
N ALA A 10 -7.75 0.52 -10.56
CA ALA A 10 -7.87 0.96 -9.18
C ALA A 10 -8.12 2.48 -9.08
N GLY A 11 -7.48 3.26 -9.96
CA GLY A 11 -7.68 4.70 -10.06
C GLY A 11 -9.12 5.08 -10.39
N GLY A 12 -9.80 4.32 -11.24
CA GLY A 12 -11.20 4.55 -11.60
C GLY A 12 -12.14 4.39 -10.41
N SER A 13 -12.07 3.27 -9.70
CA SER A 13 -12.87 3.02 -8.49
C SER A 13 -12.59 4.01 -7.36
N ALA A 14 -11.32 4.35 -7.15
CA ALA A 14 -10.92 5.32 -6.14
C ALA A 14 -11.44 6.73 -6.46
N LYS A 15 -11.36 7.17 -7.70
CA LYS A 15 -11.89 8.47 -8.14
C LYS A 15 -13.40 8.58 -7.95
N GLN A 16 -14.13 7.50 -8.19
CA GLN A 16 -15.57 7.47 -8.00
C GLN A 16 -15.98 7.39 -6.53
N GLY A 17 -15.24 6.62 -5.73
CA GLY A 17 -15.56 6.37 -4.32
C GLY A 17 -15.11 7.46 -3.35
N ARG A 18 -14.12 8.28 -3.73
CA ARG A 18 -13.52 9.31 -2.86
C ARG A 18 -14.48 10.43 -2.45
N ASN A 19 -14.18 11.07 -1.35
CA ASN A 19 -14.77 12.36 -1.04
C ASN A 19 -14.10 13.47 -1.88
N ARG A 20 -14.82 14.01 -2.83
CA ARG A 20 -14.29 15.00 -3.79
C ARG A 20 -13.81 16.30 -3.17
N SER A 21 -14.32 16.66 -1.99
CA SER A 21 -13.95 17.92 -1.35
C SER A 21 -12.56 17.92 -0.72
N ASN A 22 -12.05 16.76 -0.29
CA ASN A 22 -10.80 16.67 0.46
C ASN A 22 -9.90 15.47 0.11
N GLN A 23 -10.28 14.68 -0.88
CA GLN A 23 -9.49 13.53 -1.34
C GLN A 23 -9.21 13.62 -2.84
N ALA A 24 -7.95 13.46 -3.20
CA ALA A 24 -7.47 13.36 -4.57
C ALA A 24 -6.89 11.97 -4.83
N VAL A 25 -6.90 11.53 -6.08
CA VAL A 25 -6.35 10.24 -6.51
C VAL A 25 -5.37 10.48 -7.65
N LEU A 26 -4.16 9.95 -7.51
CA LEU A 26 -3.12 9.97 -8.53
C LEU A 26 -2.78 8.53 -8.95
N PRO A 27 -3.22 8.07 -10.12
CA PRO A 27 -2.79 6.80 -10.66
C PRO A 27 -1.35 6.87 -11.17
N LEU A 28 -0.51 5.90 -10.80
CA LEU A 28 0.83 5.73 -11.33
C LEU A 28 0.91 4.47 -12.19
N ARG A 29 1.65 4.56 -13.28
CA ARG A 29 1.89 3.42 -14.18
C ARG A 29 3.03 2.56 -13.68
N GLY A 30 2.70 1.44 -13.04
CA GLY A 30 3.65 0.57 -12.37
C GLY A 30 4.75 -0.01 -13.25
N LYS A 31 4.48 -0.29 -14.52
CA LYS A 31 5.50 -0.82 -15.46
C LYS A 31 6.70 0.12 -15.67
N ILE A 32 6.46 1.42 -15.67
CA ILE A 32 7.54 2.42 -15.84
C ILE A 32 8.41 2.48 -14.58
N LEU A 33 7.79 2.38 -13.41
CA LEU A 33 8.50 2.39 -12.13
C LEU A 33 9.31 1.11 -11.91
N ASN A 34 8.78 -0.06 -12.31
CA ASN A 34 9.48 -1.34 -12.19
C ASN A 34 10.78 -1.43 -13.00
N THR A 35 10.83 -0.81 -14.18
CA THR A 35 12.06 -0.76 -15.00
C THR A 35 13.23 -0.11 -14.26
N TYR A 36 12.97 0.83 -13.38
CA TYR A 36 14.02 1.48 -12.57
C TYR A 36 14.51 0.61 -11.42
N VAL A 37 13.64 -0.23 -10.83
CA VAL A 37 14.03 -1.19 -9.78
C VAL A 37 14.92 -2.29 -10.34
N GLU A 38 14.58 -2.85 -11.50
CA GLU A 38 15.39 -3.86 -12.18
C GLU A 38 16.78 -3.33 -12.51
N ASP A 39 16.88 -2.08 -12.97
CA ASP A 39 18.16 -1.41 -13.22
C ASP A 39 19.00 -1.22 -11.94
N VAL A 40 18.35 -0.96 -10.80
CA VAL A 40 19.03 -0.82 -9.51
C VAL A 40 19.50 -2.16 -8.97
N ILE A 41 18.67 -3.20 -9.08
CA ILE A 41 18.97 -4.55 -8.58
C ILE A 41 20.00 -5.25 -9.45
N ALA A 42 19.88 -5.18 -10.78
CA ALA A 42 20.82 -5.80 -11.73
C ALA A 42 22.24 -5.21 -11.58
N LYS A 43 22.35 -3.95 -11.23
CA LYS A 43 23.65 -3.27 -11.00
C LYS A 43 24.24 -3.50 -9.61
N LYS A 44 23.48 -4.05 -8.66
CA LYS A 44 23.97 -4.42 -7.33
C LYS A 44 24.89 -5.66 -7.36
N ASN A 45 24.79 -6.47 -8.40
CA ASN A 45 25.57 -7.69 -8.59
C ASN A 45 26.87 -7.47 -9.40
N GLY A 46 27.18 -6.26 -9.81
CA GLY A 46 28.40 -5.91 -10.54
C GLY A 46 29.37 -5.12 -9.66
N ASN A 47 30.62 -5.58 -9.53
CA ASN A 47 31.73 -4.92 -8.82
C ASN A 47 31.93 -3.46 -9.33
N GLY A 48 31.45 -2.49 -8.57
CA GLY A 48 31.69 -1.08 -8.81
C GLY A 48 31.18 -0.22 -7.68
N ASN A 49 31.91 0.83 -7.31
CA ASN A 49 31.65 1.76 -6.21
C ASN A 49 30.16 2.06 -6.03
N GLY A 50 29.59 1.53 -4.92
CA GLY A 50 28.15 1.46 -4.67
C GLY A 50 27.44 2.83 -4.53
N SER A 51 28.15 3.90 -4.18
CA SER A 51 27.57 5.25 -3.99
C SER A 51 27.19 5.91 -5.30
N ASP A 52 28.06 5.88 -6.32
CA ASP A 52 27.84 6.55 -7.61
C ASP A 52 26.69 5.93 -8.43
N LYS A 53 26.52 4.61 -8.34
CA LYS A 53 25.47 3.90 -9.06
C LYS A 53 24.09 4.13 -8.47
N ARG A 54 24.02 4.22 -7.12
CA ARG A 54 22.79 4.50 -6.39
C ARG A 54 22.28 5.91 -6.70
N THR A 55 23.18 6.89 -6.74
CA THR A 55 22.87 8.28 -7.07
C THR A 55 22.36 8.42 -8.51
N LYS A 56 22.93 7.70 -9.48
CA LYS A 56 22.46 7.71 -10.88
C LYS A 56 21.08 7.07 -11.06
N ALA A 57 20.81 5.97 -10.36
CA ALA A 57 19.49 5.33 -10.42
C ALA A 57 18.40 6.20 -9.79
N LEU A 58 18.71 6.84 -8.68
CA LEU A 58 17.81 7.79 -8.03
C LEU A 58 17.57 9.04 -8.90
N SER A 59 18.61 9.57 -9.54
CA SER A 59 18.48 10.68 -10.49
C SER A 59 17.57 10.34 -11.66
N LYS A 60 17.68 9.12 -12.20
CA LYS A 60 16.76 8.63 -13.23
C LYS A 60 15.31 8.52 -12.71
N MET A 61 15.12 8.00 -11.51
CA MET A 61 13.78 7.88 -10.91
C MET A 61 13.14 9.25 -10.70
N ILE A 62 13.88 10.22 -10.16
CA ILE A 62 13.41 11.59 -9.94
C ILE A 62 13.12 12.31 -11.27
N SER A 63 13.82 11.95 -12.35
CA SER A 63 13.57 12.51 -13.70
C SER A 63 12.42 11.83 -14.45
N SER A 64 11.84 10.75 -13.93
CA SER A 64 10.69 10.09 -14.57
C SER A 64 9.46 10.99 -14.55
N ASN A 65 8.68 11.00 -15.62
CA ASN A 65 7.47 11.79 -15.70
C ASN A 65 6.45 11.44 -14.58
N GLU A 66 6.39 10.18 -14.17
CA GLU A 66 5.49 9.72 -13.10
C GLU A 66 5.86 10.33 -11.75
N ILE A 67 7.14 10.33 -11.40
CA ILE A 67 7.63 10.92 -10.15
C ILE A 67 7.57 12.45 -10.19
N VAL A 68 7.92 13.07 -11.32
CA VAL A 68 7.78 14.53 -11.50
C VAL A 68 6.32 14.94 -11.33
N THR A 69 5.38 14.20 -11.90
CA THR A 69 3.95 14.46 -11.75
C THR A 69 3.52 14.32 -10.28
N LEU A 70 4.02 13.31 -9.58
CA LEU A 70 3.75 13.13 -8.15
C LEU A 70 4.26 14.32 -7.33
N ILE A 71 5.49 14.74 -7.53
CA ILE A 71 6.09 15.86 -6.78
C ILE A 71 5.32 17.16 -7.05
N ASN A 72 4.98 17.43 -8.31
CA ASN A 72 4.17 18.58 -8.69
C ASN A 72 2.77 18.52 -8.07
N ALA A 73 2.15 17.35 -8.03
CA ALA A 73 0.84 17.17 -7.37
C ALA A 73 0.90 17.46 -5.88
N LEU A 74 2.04 17.19 -5.24
CA LEU A 74 2.28 17.52 -3.82
C LEU A 74 2.47 19.02 -3.57
N GLY A 75 2.63 19.84 -4.63
CA GLY A 75 2.93 21.26 -4.52
C GLY A 75 4.42 21.56 -4.28
N LEU A 76 5.29 20.57 -4.53
CA LEU A 76 6.72 20.69 -4.32
C LEU A 76 7.47 20.83 -5.66
N ASP A 77 8.72 21.31 -5.60
CA ASP A 77 9.59 21.43 -6.77
C ASP A 77 10.45 20.16 -6.91
N PRO A 78 10.38 19.44 -8.06
CA PRO A 78 11.21 18.26 -8.31
C PRO A 78 12.72 18.51 -8.27
N LYS A 79 13.14 19.75 -8.50
CA LYS A 79 14.56 20.17 -8.55
C LYS A 79 15.05 20.80 -7.25
N ALA A 80 14.16 20.97 -6.28
CA ALA A 80 14.52 21.60 -5.00
C ALA A 80 15.50 20.71 -4.22
N GLN A 81 16.49 21.35 -3.61
CA GLN A 81 17.41 20.71 -2.66
C GLN A 81 16.82 20.64 -1.25
N GLU A 82 15.90 21.53 -0.95
CA GLU A 82 15.15 21.60 0.30
C GLU A 82 13.68 21.78 0.00
N ILE A 83 12.81 21.27 0.87
CA ILE A 83 11.38 21.46 0.79
C ILE A 83 10.85 22.24 1.98
N ASP A 84 9.90 23.15 1.73
CA ASP A 84 9.11 23.79 2.78
C ASP A 84 7.77 23.05 2.91
N LEU A 85 7.50 22.52 4.09
CA LEU A 85 6.25 21.80 4.36
C LEU A 85 5.00 22.70 4.27
N LYS A 86 5.17 24.02 4.30
CA LYS A 86 4.07 24.98 4.06
C LYS A 86 3.53 24.91 2.63
N ASP A 87 4.37 24.49 1.68
CA ASP A 87 3.99 24.34 0.28
C ASP A 87 3.26 23.03 0.01
N LEU A 88 3.32 22.07 0.94
CA LEU A 88 2.68 20.77 0.82
C LEU A 88 1.16 20.91 0.75
N ARG A 89 0.57 20.41 -0.35
CA ARG A 89 -0.87 20.54 -0.63
C ARG A 89 -1.75 19.55 0.13
N TYR A 90 -1.18 18.44 0.60
CA TYR A 90 -1.90 17.35 1.25
C TYR A 90 -1.30 17.03 2.62
N GLY A 91 -2.13 16.95 3.64
CA GLY A 91 -1.71 16.55 4.99
C GLY A 91 -1.37 15.08 5.11
N LYS A 92 -2.02 14.22 4.32
CA LYS A 92 -1.74 12.79 4.21
C LYS A 92 -1.51 12.40 2.76
N ILE A 93 -0.42 11.67 2.54
CA ILE A 93 -0.05 11.04 1.29
C ILE A 93 -0.15 9.54 1.51
N ILE A 94 -1.11 8.89 0.88
CA ILE A 94 -1.49 7.51 1.18
C ILE A 94 -1.17 6.64 -0.03
N ILE A 95 -0.28 5.69 0.15
CA ILE A 95 0.08 4.69 -0.86
C ILE A 95 -0.93 3.55 -0.78
N MET A 96 -1.67 3.33 -1.85
CA MET A 96 -2.71 2.32 -1.95
C MET A 96 -2.43 1.41 -3.15
N THR A 97 -1.83 0.28 -2.90
CA THR A 97 -1.43 -0.70 -3.92
C THR A 97 -2.14 -2.02 -3.73
N ASP A 98 -2.19 -2.84 -4.78
CA ASP A 98 -2.72 -4.19 -4.71
C ASP A 98 -1.91 -5.06 -3.74
N ALA A 99 -2.54 -6.07 -3.16
CA ALA A 99 -1.91 -6.99 -2.22
C ALA A 99 -1.11 -8.11 -2.92
N ASP A 100 -0.68 -7.91 -4.14
CA ASP A 100 0.14 -8.82 -4.91
C ASP A 100 1.63 -8.42 -4.91
N VAL A 101 2.45 -9.18 -5.63
CA VAL A 101 3.90 -8.95 -5.72
C VAL A 101 4.21 -7.62 -6.43
N ASP A 102 3.46 -7.28 -7.47
CA ASP A 102 3.65 -6.03 -8.22
C ASP A 102 3.31 -4.82 -7.36
N GLY A 103 2.23 -4.88 -6.61
CA GLY A 103 1.86 -3.85 -5.64
C GLY A 103 2.90 -3.66 -4.53
N SER A 104 3.50 -4.75 -4.06
CA SER A 104 4.61 -4.70 -3.10
C SER A 104 5.86 -4.02 -3.67
N HIS A 105 6.18 -4.26 -4.93
CA HIS A 105 7.31 -3.63 -5.62
C HIS A 105 7.10 -2.12 -5.78
N ILE A 106 5.91 -1.68 -6.19
CA ILE A 106 5.58 -0.26 -6.33
C ILE A 106 5.61 0.45 -5.00
N ARG A 107 5.07 -0.17 -3.96
CA ARG A 107 5.14 0.36 -2.60
C ARG A 107 6.59 0.52 -2.12
N ALA A 108 7.42 -0.49 -2.30
CA ALA A 108 8.83 -0.43 -1.94
C ALA A 108 9.57 0.66 -2.71
N LEU A 109 9.27 0.85 -3.98
CA LEU A 109 9.86 1.89 -4.82
C LEU A 109 9.47 3.30 -4.35
N LEU A 110 8.18 3.53 -4.06
CA LEU A 110 7.71 4.82 -3.55
C LEU A 110 8.31 5.12 -2.18
N LEU A 111 8.41 4.13 -1.30
CA LEU A 111 9.05 4.29 0.00
C LEU A 111 10.55 4.61 -0.14
N THR A 112 11.23 3.98 -1.08
CA THR A 112 12.63 4.30 -1.39
C THR A 112 12.76 5.73 -1.89
N PHE A 113 11.86 6.18 -2.75
CA PHE A 113 11.82 7.57 -3.22
C PHE A 113 11.63 8.55 -2.06
N PHE A 114 10.62 8.34 -1.22
CA PHE A 114 10.35 9.20 -0.06
C PHE A 114 11.44 9.14 1.02
N ASN A 115 12.27 8.10 1.03
CA ASN A 115 13.40 8.00 1.95
C ASN A 115 14.62 8.85 1.54
N ASN A 116 14.58 9.48 0.38
CA ASN A 116 15.68 10.31 -0.10
C ASN A 116 15.47 11.78 0.21
N GLU A 117 16.56 12.47 0.52
CA GLU A 117 16.55 13.92 0.65
C GLU A 117 16.14 14.58 -0.69
N PRO A 118 15.37 15.65 -0.65
CA PRO A 118 14.80 16.34 0.53
C PRO A 118 13.43 15.76 0.96
N PHE A 119 12.90 14.72 0.28
CA PHE A 119 11.54 14.20 0.47
C PHE A 119 11.38 13.37 1.75
N ASN A 120 12.48 12.96 2.38
CA ASN A 120 12.48 12.28 3.68
C ASN A 120 11.82 13.11 4.80
N LYS A 121 11.79 14.43 4.67
CA LYS A 121 11.02 15.30 5.57
C LYS A 121 9.54 14.96 5.67
N LEU A 122 8.97 14.41 4.60
CA LEU A 122 7.56 13.97 4.59
C LEU A 122 7.35 12.76 5.52
N ILE A 123 8.30 11.83 5.57
CA ILE A 123 8.26 10.70 6.51
C ILE A 123 8.50 11.19 7.94
N GLU A 124 9.52 12.01 8.14
CA GLU A 124 9.89 12.55 9.46
C GLU A 124 8.75 13.31 10.13
N ASN A 125 7.93 14.01 9.34
CA ASN A 125 6.81 14.80 9.83
C ASN A 125 5.45 14.06 9.73
N GLY A 126 5.46 12.76 9.47
CA GLY A 126 4.29 11.91 9.57
C GLY A 126 3.25 12.09 8.46
N HIS A 127 3.66 12.47 7.25
CA HIS A 127 2.75 12.69 6.11
C HIS A 127 2.54 11.46 5.24
N ILE A 128 3.39 10.43 5.34
CA ILE A 128 3.35 9.24 4.49
C ILE A 128 2.63 8.08 5.20
N TYR A 129 1.65 7.52 4.53
CA TYR A 129 0.82 6.43 5.03
C TYR A 129 0.70 5.30 4.00
N LEU A 130 0.45 4.10 4.50
CA LEU A 130 0.06 2.95 3.71
C LEU A 130 -1.40 2.62 3.96
N ALA A 131 -2.21 2.55 2.90
CA ALA A 131 -3.57 2.04 2.99
C ALA A 131 -3.55 0.53 3.23
N GLN A 132 -4.55 0.05 3.97
CA GLN A 132 -4.73 -1.37 4.27
C GLN A 132 -6.11 -1.83 3.79
N PRO A 133 -6.31 -2.03 2.47
CA PRO A 133 -7.54 -2.58 1.97
C PRO A 133 -7.73 -4.02 2.45
N PRO A 134 -8.98 -4.50 2.60
CA PRO A 134 -9.24 -5.87 3.01
C PRO A 134 -8.81 -6.86 1.93
N LEU A 135 -8.36 -8.05 2.34
CA LEU A 135 -8.03 -9.15 1.44
C LEU A 135 -9.24 -10.03 1.11
N PHE A 136 -10.22 -10.11 2.01
CA PHE A 136 -11.37 -11.00 1.87
C PHE A 136 -12.68 -10.28 2.17
N LYS A 137 -13.74 -10.79 1.56
CA LYS A 137 -15.13 -10.47 1.87
C LYS A 137 -15.88 -11.76 2.11
N ILE A 138 -16.57 -11.86 3.24
CA ILE A 138 -17.47 -12.96 3.54
C ILE A 138 -18.89 -12.47 3.25
N ASN A 139 -19.56 -13.08 2.27
CA ASN A 139 -20.91 -12.73 1.89
C ASN A 139 -21.91 -13.48 2.80
N LYS A 140 -22.66 -12.71 3.59
CA LYS A 140 -23.80 -13.21 4.41
C LYS A 140 -25.08 -12.54 3.95
N GLY A 141 -25.83 -13.21 3.08
CA GLY A 141 -27.06 -12.64 2.53
C GLY A 141 -26.77 -11.33 1.78
N THR A 142 -27.39 -10.24 2.22
CA THR A 142 -27.19 -8.89 1.64
C THR A 142 -26.03 -8.14 2.25
N LYS A 143 -25.41 -8.65 3.32
CA LYS A 143 -24.29 -8.01 4.03
C LYS A 143 -22.98 -8.70 3.72
N GLY A 144 -21.93 -7.90 3.58
CA GLY A 144 -20.55 -8.35 3.47
C GLY A 144 -19.78 -8.07 4.76
N ILE A 145 -18.94 -9.03 5.17
CA ILE A 145 -17.99 -8.86 6.26
C ILE A 145 -16.61 -8.79 5.61
N TYR A 146 -15.90 -7.68 5.81
CA TYR A 146 -14.57 -7.49 5.27
C TYR A 146 -13.52 -7.95 6.26
N ILE A 147 -12.57 -8.72 5.75
CA ILE A 147 -11.50 -9.37 6.50
C ILE A 147 -10.17 -8.82 6.02
N LYS A 148 -9.35 -8.35 6.93
CA LYS A 148 -8.12 -7.64 6.64
C LYS A 148 -7.04 -8.55 6.03
N ASP A 149 -6.82 -9.72 6.64
CA ASP A 149 -5.73 -10.63 6.29
C ASP A 149 -6.07 -12.10 6.61
N GLU A 150 -5.14 -12.99 6.29
CA GLU A 150 -5.29 -14.44 6.54
C GLU A 150 -5.50 -14.78 8.03
N LYS A 151 -4.84 -14.04 8.92
CA LYS A 151 -4.98 -14.26 10.37
C LYS A 151 -6.38 -13.92 10.86
N GLU A 152 -6.90 -12.78 10.44
CA GLU A 152 -8.26 -12.38 10.79
C GLU A 152 -9.30 -13.34 10.21
N LEU A 153 -9.06 -13.87 8.99
CA LEU A 153 -9.91 -14.90 8.40
C LEU A 153 -9.91 -16.19 9.24
N GLU A 154 -8.74 -16.64 9.65
CA GLU A 154 -8.61 -17.82 10.54
C GLU A 154 -9.38 -17.59 11.85
N ASP A 155 -9.16 -16.44 12.48
CA ASP A 155 -9.85 -16.09 13.73
C ASP A 155 -11.38 -16.03 13.57
N TYR A 156 -11.85 -15.49 12.44
CA TYR A 156 -13.28 -15.45 12.14
C TYR A 156 -13.88 -16.86 12.01
N ILE A 157 -13.22 -17.76 11.28
CA ILE A 157 -13.66 -19.15 11.10
C ILE A 157 -13.69 -19.89 12.43
N LEU A 158 -12.64 -19.74 13.25
CA LEU A 158 -12.55 -20.37 14.57
C LEU A 158 -13.58 -19.81 15.55
N ASN A 159 -13.93 -18.53 15.47
CA ASN A 159 -14.96 -17.93 16.30
C ASN A 159 -16.37 -18.36 15.89
N ASN A 160 -16.57 -18.71 14.64
CA ASN A 160 -17.84 -19.20 14.14
C ASN A 160 -18.15 -20.63 14.64
N ASN A 161 -17.10 -21.43 14.90
CA ASN A 161 -17.24 -22.77 15.48
C ASN A 161 -16.15 -23.01 16.55
N LYS A 162 -16.52 -22.76 17.80
CA LYS A 162 -15.61 -22.86 18.95
C LYS A 162 -15.09 -24.27 19.21
N GLU A 163 -15.79 -25.32 18.74
CA GLU A 163 -15.35 -26.69 18.92
C GLU A 163 -14.01 -26.98 18.20
N ILE A 164 -13.77 -26.31 17.06
CA ILE A 164 -12.50 -26.46 16.33
C ILE A 164 -11.31 -25.96 17.17
N LYS A 165 -11.52 -24.96 18.03
CA LYS A 165 -10.48 -24.44 18.93
C LYS A 165 -9.98 -25.48 19.94
N LYS A 166 -10.78 -26.50 20.24
CA LYS A 166 -10.43 -27.58 21.17
C LYS A 166 -9.50 -28.61 20.54
N ILE A 167 -9.43 -28.62 19.19
CA ILE A 167 -8.56 -29.54 18.43
C ILE A 167 -7.16 -28.90 18.31
N LYS A 168 -6.14 -29.72 18.51
CA LYS A 168 -4.73 -29.24 18.44
C LYS A 168 -4.39 -28.74 17.02
N LYS A 169 -4.02 -27.46 16.94
CA LYS A 169 -3.58 -26.83 15.69
C LYS A 169 -2.37 -27.59 15.10
N GLY A 170 -2.37 -27.77 13.77
CA GLY A 170 -1.33 -28.51 13.05
C GLY A 170 -1.59 -30.01 12.88
N THR A 171 -2.70 -30.54 13.42
CA THR A 171 -3.12 -31.92 13.17
C THR A 171 -4.00 -32.05 11.93
N LYS A 172 -4.04 -33.27 11.35
CA LYS A 172 -4.93 -33.55 10.21
C LYS A 172 -6.41 -33.37 10.57
N GLU A 173 -6.76 -33.67 11.82
CA GLU A 173 -8.11 -33.50 12.36
C GLU A 173 -8.51 -32.02 12.40
N PHE A 174 -7.60 -31.15 12.88
CA PHE A 174 -7.80 -29.71 12.85
C PHE A 174 -8.00 -29.19 11.42
N SER A 175 -7.14 -29.57 10.49
CA SER A 175 -7.25 -29.14 9.10
C SER A 175 -8.57 -29.54 8.46
N LYS A 176 -9.00 -30.77 8.66
CA LYS A 176 -10.29 -31.27 8.16
C LYS A 176 -11.48 -30.50 8.74
N ALA A 177 -11.50 -30.26 10.04
CA ALA A 177 -12.56 -29.52 10.70
C ALA A 177 -12.59 -28.05 10.27
N PHE A 178 -11.42 -27.43 10.14
CA PHE A 178 -11.27 -26.06 9.68
C PHE A 178 -11.73 -25.88 8.23
N ASP A 179 -11.26 -26.73 7.32
CA ASP A 179 -11.62 -26.68 5.89
C ASP A 179 -13.13 -26.94 5.70
N PHE A 180 -13.71 -27.82 6.49
CA PHE A 180 -15.15 -28.07 6.48
C PHE A 180 -15.94 -26.82 6.92
N GLU A 181 -15.53 -26.14 7.99
CA GLU A 181 -16.18 -24.91 8.44
C GLU A 181 -16.03 -23.79 7.42
N LYS A 182 -14.83 -23.65 6.86
CA LYS A 182 -14.53 -22.69 5.79
C LYS A 182 -15.40 -22.93 4.56
N SER A 183 -15.66 -24.20 4.19
CA SER A 183 -16.46 -24.55 3.03
C SER A 183 -17.94 -24.14 3.11
N LYS A 184 -18.45 -23.91 4.32
CA LYS A 184 -19.82 -23.41 4.55
C LYS A 184 -19.97 -21.92 4.27
N MET A 185 -18.87 -21.19 4.16
CA MET A 185 -18.85 -19.74 4.00
C MET A 185 -18.63 -19.36 2.54
N ASN A 186 -19.31 -18.29 2.11
CA ASN A 186 -19.05 -17.68 0.81
C ASN A 186 -17.95 -16.64 0.98
N ILE A 187 -16.69 -17.03 0.72
CA ILE A 187 -15.51 -16.21 0.89
C ILE A 187 -15.02 -15.76 -0.50
N GLN A 188 -14.98 -14.46 -0.69
CA GLN A 188 -14.35 -13.83 -1.86
C GLN A 188 -12.98 -13.31 -1.46
N ARG A 189 -11.94 -13.66 -2.24
CA ARG A 189 -10.61 -13.06 -2.12
C ARG A 189 -10.45 -11.96 -3.16
N PHE A 190 -10.09 -10.76 -2.72
CA PHE A 190 -9.72 -9.67 -3.62
C PHE A 190 -8.29 -9.87 -4.14
N LYS A 191 -8.14 -9.92 -5.46
CA LYS A 191 -6.83 -9.98 -6.13
C LYS A 191 -6.24 -8.59 -6.34
N GLY A 192 -7.09 -7.59 -6.51
CA GLY A 192 -6.71 -6.21 -6.70
C GLY A 192 -7.83 -5.23 -6.33
N LEU A 193 -7.46 -3.97 -6.16
CA LEU A 193 -8.39 -2.89 -5.80
C LEU A 193 -9.45 -2.62 -6.88
N GLY A 194 -9.14 -2.95 -8.15
CA GLY A 194 -10.08 -2.83 -9.26
C GLY A 194 -11.28 -3.78 -9.18
N GLU A 195 -11.22 -4.81 -8.34
CA GLU A 195 -12.35 -5.72 -8.08
C GLU A 195 -13.38 -5.14 -7.11
N MET A 196 -13.01 -4.10 -6.37
CA MET A 196 -13.92 -3.40 -5.47
C MET A 196 -14.73 -2.37 -6.25
N ASN A 197 -16.04 -2.31 -5.99
CA ASN A 197 -16.83 -1.18 -6.45
C ASN A 197 -16.50 0.09 -5.65
N PRO A 198 -16.88 1.30 -6.12
CA PRO A 198 -16.55 2.54 -5.43
C PRO A 198 -17.06 2.62 -3.98
N GLU A 199 -18.23 2.07 -3.69
CA GLU A 199 -18.81 2.08 -2.33
C GLU A 199 -18.05 1.16 -1.38
N GLU A 200 -17.63 -0.02 -1.86
CA GLU A 200 -16.79 -0.94 -1.09
C GLU A 200 -15.44 -0.32 -0.78
N LEU A 201 -14.83 0.32 -1.77
CA LEU A 201 -13.54 0.98 -1.59
C LEU A 201 -13.63 2.16 -0.63
N TRP A 202 -14.71 2.94 -0.69
CA TRP A 202 -14.96 4.00 0.27
C TRP A 202 -15.06 3.45 1.69
N SER A 203 -16.00 2.54 1.94
CA SER A 203 -16.31 2.06 3.29
C SER A 203 -15.17 1.28 3.96
N THR A 204 -14.27 0.69 3.19
CA THR A 204 -13.18 -0.15 3.70
C THR A 204 -11.83 0.56 3.77
N THR A 205 -11.58 1.52 2.88
CA THR A 205 -10.21 2.01 2.64
C THR A 205 -10.11 3.53 2.56
N LEU A 206 -11.10 4.22 2.02
CA LEU A 206 -11.04 5.68 1.82
C LEU A 206 -11.67 6.49 2.94
N ASP A 207 -12.70 5.96 3.60
CA ASP A 207 -13.42 6.64 4.67
C ASP A 207 -12.53 6.77 5.92
N PRO A 208 -12.21 8.01 6.35
CA PRO A 208 -11.39 8.22 7.54
C PRO A 208 -11.93 7.58 8.83
N GLU A 209 -13.24 7.38 8.93
CA GLU A 209 -13.89 6.83 10.12
C GLU A 209 -13.81 5.32 10.21
N THR A 210 -13.66 4.63 9.07
CA THR A 210 -13.75 3.16 9.00
C THR A 210 -12.47 2.49 8.51
N ARG A 211 -11.57 3.24 7.88
CA ARG A 211 -10.30 2.72 7.33
C ARG A 211 -9.23 2.49 8.39
N ASN A 212 -8.27 1.62 8.06
CA ASN A 212 -7.01 1.49 8.77
C ASN A 212 -5.86 2.02 7.89
N LEU A 213 -5.05 2.92 8.44
CA LEU A 213 -3.83 3.40 7.82
C LEU A 213 -2.62 3.04 8.68
N LEU A 214 -1.51 2.68 8.03
CA LEU A 214 -0.20 2.58 8.67
C LEU A 214 0.60 3.85 8.36
N GLN A 215 0.98 4.59 9.39
CA GLN A 215 1.91 5.70 9.24
C GLN A 215 3.33 5.15 9.06
N VAL A 216 4.01 5.61 8.02
CA VAL A 216 5.42 5.27 7.78
C VAL A 216 6.28 6.08 8.74
N GLN A 217 7.11 5.39 9.52
CA GLN A 217 8.01 5.98 10.51
C GLN A 217 9.40 5.35 10.40
N TYR A 218 10.43 6.13 10.71
CA TYR A 218 11.75 5.58 10.91
C TYR A 218 11.80 4.81 12.25
N SER A 219 12.45 3.64 12.26
CA SER A 219 12.63 2.89 13.49
C SER A 219 13.54 3.67 14.44
N LYS A 220 13.27 3.58 15.74
CA LYS A 220 14.09 4.26 16.78
C LYS A 220 15.54 3.74 16.83
N ASP A 221 15.79 2.56 16.29
CA ASP A 221 17.11 1.93 16.30
C ASP A 221 18.06 2.53 15.25
N PHE A 222 17.55 3.19 14.21
CA PHE A 222 18.38 3.90 13.23
C PHE A 222 19.00 5.21 13.76
N LYS A 223 18.58 5.70 14.91
CA LYS A 223 19.14 6.93 15.53
C LYS A 223 20.41 6.70 16.35
N LYS A 224 20.87 5.46 16.50
CA LYS A 224 22.07 5.14 17.29
C LYS A 224 23.35 5.04 16.48
N ASP A 225 23.29 5.07 15.15
CA ASP A 225 24.44 4.87 14.25
C ASP A 225 24.75 6.09 13.34
N GLN A 226 24.40 7.31 13.81
CA GLN A 226 24.86 8.56 13.20
C GLN A 226 25.68 9.38 14.17
#